data_4edc939ca942d68c0a6c63d18cffa546
#
_entry.id   4edc939ca942d68c0a6c63d18cffa546
#
_cell.length_a   1.000
_cell.length_b   1.000
_cell.length_c   1.000
_cell.angle_alpha   90.00
_cell.angle_beta   90.00
_cell.angle_gamma   90.00
#
_symmetry.space_group_name_H-M   'P 1'
#
loop_
_entity.id
_entity.type
_entity.pdbx_description
1 polymer ?
#
loop_
_entity_poly.entity_id
_entity_poly.type
_entity_poly.pdbx_seq_one_letter_code
_entity_poly.pdbx_strand_id
1 'polypeptide(L)'
;MRWSFDELKELGFGFVSGSTNQKYKTLLDNKNIKRIKRQPLPKGIVSSFKDGIYDTYITIDDIVLYRVYGLTPSGKAGAKQLGAFATTEFAESRIDVKMRLALNPQWKNALYIEEKIIVPKDIILNIGVVAPVKLLSGTILDGGADQVLLPENWSEEWVVGYRYVTSEPLMSYPEYSKEKPNEIRLK
;
A
#
# COMPACT_ATOMS: atom_id res chain seq x y z
N MET A 1 -8.39 16.11 8.28
CA MET A 1 -9.26 16.10 9.48
C MET A 1 -8.87 14.89 10.30
N ARG A 2 -8.44 15.09 11.53
CA ARG A 2 -8.01 14.01 12.44
C ARG A 2 -9.19 13.68 13.36
N TRP A 3 -9.67 12.47 13.31
CA TRP A 3 -10.71 11.98 14.21
C TRP A 3 -10.08 11.41 15.48
N SER A 4 -10.54 11.81 16.63
CA SER A 4 -10.16 11.17 17.90
C SER A 4 -10.89 9.83 18.06
N PHE A 5 -10.35 8.96 18.92
CA PHE A 5 -10.94 7.67 19.24
C PHE A 5 -12.40 7.77 19.73
N ASP A 6 -12.72 8.81 20.49
CA ASP A 6 -14.07 9.02 21.02
C ASP A 6 -15.02 9.55 19.94
N GLU A 7 -14.57 10.43 19.05
CA GLU A 7 -15.36 10.90 17.91
C GLU A 7 -15.70 9.75 16.93
N LEU A 8 -14.78 8.79 16.75
CA LEU A 8 -15.06 7.61 15.93
C LEU A 8 -16.11 6.70 16.57
N LYS A 9 -16.14 6.58 17.89
CA LYS A 9 -17.21 5.88 18.62
C LYS A 9 -18.58 6.54 18.44
N GLU A 10 -18.63 7.86 18.52
CA GLU A 10 -19.85 8.64 18.32
C GLU A 10 -20.39 8.53 16.89
N LEU A 11 -19.50 8.41 15.92
CA LEU A 11 -19.84 8.17 14.51
C LEU A 11 -20.25 6.72 14.21
N GLY A 12 -20.35 5.85 15.23
CA GLY A 12 -20.78 4.47 15.08
C GLY A 12 -19.68 3.50 14.57
N PHE A 13 -18.42 3.90 14.61
CA PHE A 13 -17.28 3.01 14.37
C PHE A 13 -17.03 2.16 15.63
N GLY A 14 -17.75 1.06 15.76
CA GLY A 14 -17.56 0.10 16.85
C GLY A 14 -16.28 -0.72 16.70
N PHE A 15 -15.56 -0.96 17.79
CA PHE A 15 -14.48 -1.94 17.78
C PHE A 15 -15.03 -3.35 17.65
N VAL A 16 -14.38 -4.17 16.82
CA VAL A 16 -14.73 -5.57 16.64
C VAL A 16 -13.81 -6.41 17.50
N SER A 17 -14.37 -7.09 18.51
CA SER A 17 -13.68 -8.12 19.27
C SER A 17 -13.88 -9.48 18.59
N GLY A 18 -12.93 -10.38 18.72
CA GLY A 18 -13.01 -11.73 18.20
C GLY A 18 -12.13 -11.99 16.96
N SER A 19 -12.27 -13.14 16.34
CA SER A 19 -11.49 -13.52 15.15
C SER A 19 -11.80 -12.60 13.98
N THR A 20 -10.78 -12.26 13.22
CA THR A 20 -10.93 -11.53 11.97
C THR A 20 -11.71 -12.35 10.94
N ASN A 21 -12.46 -11.69 10.07
CA ASN A 21 -13.01 -12.30 8.86
C ASN A 21 -11.94 -12.44 7.76
N GLN A 22 -10.75 -11.92 8.00
CA GLN A 22 -9.62 -11.96 7.07
C GLN A 22 -9.14 -13.40 6.90
N LYS A 23 -9.28 -13.92 5.70
CA LYS A 23 -8.84 -15.27 5.29
C LYS A 23 -7.32 -15.35 5.14
N TYR A 24 -6.69 -14.25 4.81
CA TYR A 24 -5.27 -14.17 4.50
C TYR A 24 -4.51 -13.44 5.60
N LYS A 25 -3.28 -13.89 5.87
CA LYS A 25 -2.40 -13.21 6.82
C LYS A 25 -1.95 -11.87 6.24
N THR A 26 -2.14 -10.81 7.01
CA THR A 26 -1.75 -9.43 6.68
C THR A 26 -1.15 -8.76 7.92
N LEU A 27 -1.19 -7.44 7.96
CA LEU A 27 -0.78 -6.61 9.12
C LEU A 27 -1.62 -6.86 10.39
N LEU A 28 -2.42 -7.92 10.43
CA LEU A 28 -3.33 -8.24 11.55
C LEU A 28 -2.60 -8.43 12.88
N ASP A 29 -1.37 -8.94 12.84
CA ASP A 29 -0.57 -9.18 14.04
C ASP A 29 0.14 -7.92 14.53
N ASN A 30 -0.04 -6.78 13.85
CA ASN A 30 0.61 -5.53 14.23
C ASN A 30 -0.14 -4.88 15.41
N LYS A 31 0.55 -4.76 16.56
CA LYS A 31 0.00 -4.15 17.78
C LYS A 31 -0.37 -2.67 17.64
N ASN A 32 0.12 -2.00 16.60
CA ASN A 32 -0.09 -0.57 16.37
C ASN A 32 -1.37 -0.27 15.59
N ILE A 33 -2.16 -1.30 15.26
CA ILE A 33 -3.46 -1.14 14.61
C ILE A 33 -4.56 -1.86 15.41
N LYS A 34 -5.78 -1.36 15.29
CA LYS A 34 -6.96 -1.97 15.90
C LYS A 34 -8.07 -2.09 14.87
N ARG A 35 -8.64 -3.29 14.75
CA ARG A 35 -9.76 -3.53 13.86
C ARG A 35 -11.01 -2.81 14.34
N ILE A 36 -11.71 -2.17 13.42
CA ILE A 36 -12.98 -1.50 13.64
C ILE A 36 -14.05 -2.06 12.70
N LYS A 37 -15.29 -1.58 12.80
CA LYS A 37 -16.35 -1.96 11.89
C LYS A 37 -15.93 -1.73 10.44
N ARG A 38 -16.08 -2.76 9.61
CA ARG A 38 -15.70 -2.73 8.19
C ARG A 38 -16.43 -1.61 7.46
N GLN A 39 -15.67 -0.76 6.79
CA GLN A 39 -16.21 0.28 5.92
C GLN A 39 -16.55 -0.30 4.53
N PRO A 40 -17.68 0.05 3.94
CA PRO A 40 -17.97 -0.31 2.56
C PRO A 40 -17.03 0.44 1.61
N LEU A 41 -16.52 -0.26 0.60
CA LEU A 41 -15.69 0.30 -0.46
C LEU A 41 -16.36 0.14 -1.82
N PRO A 42 -16.05 1.01 -2.79
CA PRO A 42 -16.50 0.86 -4.17
C PRO A 42 -16.07 -0.49 -4.77
N LYS A 43 -16.92 -1.09 -5.61
CA LYS A 43 -16.68 -2.42 -6.22
C LYS A 43 -15.30 -2.52 -6.90
N GLY A 44 -14.88 -1.47 -7.62
CA GLY A 44 -13.58 -1.44 -8.29
C GLY A 44 -12.39 -1.54 -7.31
N ILE A 45 -12.52 -0.96 -6.12
CA ILE A 45 -11.50 -1.08 -5.07
C ILE A 45 -11.59 -2.46 -4.40
N VAL A 46 -12.79 -2.93 -4.09
CA VAL A 46 -12.99 -4.26 -3.49
C VAL A 46 -12.37 -5.36 -4.37
N SER A 47 -12.51 -5.28 -5.69
CA SER A 47 -11.94 -6.26 -6.62
C SER A 47 -10.42 -6.29 -6.67
N SER A 48 -9.72 -5.27 -6.15
CA SER A 48 -8.27 -5.27 -6.03
C SER A 48 -7.77 -6.09 -4.84
N PHE A 49 -8.64 -6.39 -3.89
CA PHE A 49 -8.36 -7.30 -2.78
C PHE A 49 -8.69 -8.74 -3.19
N LYS A 50 -7.85 -9.68 -2.81
CA LYS A 50 -8.03 -11.11 -3.09
C LYS A 50 -9.36 -11.61 -2.55
N ASP A 51 -10.17 -12.21 -3.41
CA ASP A 51 -11.55 -12.65 -3.12
C ASP A 51 -12.47 -11.52 -2.60
N GLY A 52 -12.11 -10.25 -2.81
CA GLY A 52 -12.84 -9.10 -2.25
C GLY A 52 -12.76 -8.99 -0.73
N ILE A 53 -11.78 -9.63 -0.10
CA ILE A 53 -11.64 -9.72 1.36
C ILE A 53 -10.69 -8.64 1.87
N TYR A 54 -11.19 -7.79 2.77
CA TYR A 54 -10.42 -6.80 3.52
C TYR A 54 -11.08 -6.55 4.86
N ASP A 55 -10.32 -5.98 5.79
CA ASP A 55 -10.83 -5.45 7.06
C ASP A 55 -10.46 -3.96 7.21
N THR A 56 -11.20 -3.25 8.05
CA THR A 56 -10.94 -1.84 8.35
C THR A 56 -10.28 -1.72 9.71
N TYR A 57 -9.24 -0.90 9.79
CA TYR A 57 -8.45 -0.66 10.98
C TYR A 57 -8.30 0.82 11.26
N ILE A 58 -8.04 1.15 12.51
CA ILE A 58 -7.51 2.44 12.94
C ILE A 58 -6.11 2.24 13.50
N THR A 59 -5.20 3.14 13.15
CA THR A 59 -3.86 3.16 13.74
C THR A 59 -3.96 3.67 15.19
N ILE A 60 -3.40 2.93 16.13
CA ILE A 60 -3.30 3.33 17.55
C ILE A 60 -1.92 3.85 17.92
N ASP A 61 -0.96 3.63 17.02
CA ASP A 61 0.40 4.17 17.03
C ASP A 61 0.89 4.25 15.59
N ASP A 62 2.04 4.88 15.36
CA ASP A 62 2.64 5.01 14.05
C ASP A 62 2.94 3.64 13.42
N ILE A 63 2.68 3.51 12.12
CA ILE A 63 3.02 2.31 11.35
C ILE A 63 3.85 2.66 10.12
N VAL A 64 4.74 1.75 9.75
CA VAL A 64 5.59 1.89 8.56
C VAL A 64 4.96 1.15 7.39
N LEU A 65 4.81 1.84 6.27
CA LEU A 65 4.37 1.28 5.00
C LEU A 65 5.35 1.67 3.89
N TYR A 66 5.24 1.00 2.76
CA TYR A 66 6.06 1.21 1.58
C TYR A 66 5.18 1.38 0.35
N ARG A 67 5.63 2.22 -0.58
CA ARG A 67 4.94 2.44 -1.83
C ARG A 67 5.94 2.54 -2.97
N VAL A 68 5.72 1.79 -4.04
CA VAL A 68 6.57 1.84 -5.25
C VAL A 68 5.81 2.51 -6.37
N TYR A 69 6.45 3.48 -7.00
CA TYR A 69 5.90 4.23 -8.12
C TYR A 69 6.98 4.65 -9.12
N GLY A 70 6.56 5.25 -10.21
CA GLY A 70 7.45 5.85 -11.20
C GLY A 70 6.68 6.27 -12.44
N LEU A 71 7.18 7.30 -13.09
CA LEU A 71 6.65 7.74 -14.37
C LEU A 71 7.14 6.81 -15.48
N THR A 72 6.42 6.78 -16.59
CA THR A 72 6.93 6.17 -17.80
C THR A 72 8.16 6.93 -18.29
N PRO A 73 9.03 6.31 -19.10
CA PRO A 73 10.19 6.98 -19.71
C PRO A 73 9.83 8.26 -20.46
N SER A 74 8.61 8.36 -20.98
CA SER A 74 8.11 9.55 -21.67
C SER A 74 7.64 10.66 -20.70
N GLY A 75 7.59 10.42 -19.40
CA GLY A 75 7.12 11.37 -18.40
C GLY A 75 5.62 11.70 -18.44
N LYS A 76 4.85 11.05 -19.30
CA LYS A 76 3.48 11.49 -19.63
C LYS A 76 2.37 10.80 -18.83
N ALA A 77 2.54 9.64 -18.32
CA ALA A 77 1.56 8.95 -17.49
C ALA A 77 2.23 7.85 -16.71
N GLY A 78 1.96 7.74 -15.46
CA GLY A 78 2.54 6.73 -14.60
C GLY A 78 1.92 6.79 -13.21
N ALA A 79 2.27 5.86 -12.36
CA ALA A 79 1.87 5.89 -10.98
C ALA A 79 2.45 7.13 -10.29
N LYS A 80 1.56 7.90 -9.68
CA LYS A 80 1.94 9.10 -8.95
C LYS A 80 2.41 8.74 -7.53
N GLN A 81 3.21 9.63 -6.94
CA GLN A 81 3.66 9.51 -5.55
C GLN A 81 2.49 9.33 -4.58
N LEU A 82 1.53 10.24 -4.58
CA LEU A 82 0.35 10.19 -3.71
C LEU A 82 -0.75 9.29 -4.31
N GLY A 83 -0.47 8.01 -4.47
CA GLY A 83 -1.46 7.03 -4.92
C GLY A 83 -2.21 6.38 -3.75
N ALA A 84 -3.26 5.64 -4.07
CA ALA A 84 -4.19 5.09 -3.08
C ALA A 84 -3.65 3.93 -2.25
N PHE A 85 -2.69 3.15 -2.78
CA PHE A 85 -2.28 1.90 -2.16
C PHE A 85 -0.82 1.91 -1.71
N ALA A 86 -0.57 1.28 -0.57
CA ALA A 86 0.74 0.96 -0.02
C ALA A 86 0.81 -0.52 0.37
N THR A 87 1.97 -0.98 0.81
CA THR A 87 2.22 -2.35 1.29
C THR A 87 3.03 -2.32 2.59
N THR A 88 3.10 -3.45 3.28
CA THR A 88 3.80 -3.60 4.57
C THR A 88 5.27 -3.97 4.42
N GLU A 89 5.69 -4.37 3.22
CA GLU A 89 7.04 -4.86 2.93
C GLU A 89 7.71 -4.01 1.85
N PHE A 90 8.99 -3.73 2.04
CA PHE A 90 9.79 -3.05 1.01
C PHE A 90 10.00 -3.95 -0.21
N ALA A 91 10.27 -3.34 -1.36
CA ALA A 91 10.57 -4.03 -2.59
C ALA A 91 11.98 -4.64 -2.56
N GLU A 92 12.12 -5.95 -2.70
CA GLU A 92 13.43 -6.58 -2.86
C GLU A 92 14.05 -6.28 -4.23
N SER A 93 13.21 -6.25 -5.27
CA SER A 93 13.58 -5.86 -6.63
C SER A 93 12.34 -5.38 -7.39
N ARG A 94 12.55 -4.84 -8.60
CA ARG A 94 11.42 -4.43 -9.46
C ARG A 94 10.55 -5.60 -9.90
N ILE A 95 11.13 -6.76 -10.16
CA ILE A 95 10.35 -7.94 -10.54
C ILE A 95 9.56 -8.49 -9.36
N ASP A 96 10.17 -8.53 -8.17
CA ASP A 96 9.50 -8.94 -6.94
C ASP A 96 8.25 -8.11 -6.67
N VAL A 97 8.39 -6.79 -6.60
CA VAL A 97 7.25 -5.91 -6.32
C VAL A 97 6.18 -5.98 -7.40
N LYS A 98 6.58 -6.13 -8.67
CA LYS A 98 5.62 -6.29 -9.78
C LYS A 98 4.77 -7.54 -9.60
N MET A 99 5.37 -8.65 -9.21
CA MET A 99 4.66 -9.93 -9.00
C MET A 99 3.79 -9.89 -7.76
N ARG A 100 4.34 -9.48 -6.61
CA ARG A 100 3.66 -9.48 -5.31
C ARG A 100 2.50 -8.49 -5.24
N LEU A 101 2.65 -7.33 -5.85
CA LEU A 101 1.60 -6.31 -5.91
C LEU A 101 0.74 -6.40 -7.18
N ALA A 102 0.92 -7.43 -8.00
CA ALA A 102 0.19 -7.67 -9.25
C ALA A 102 0.10 -6.41 -10.13
N LEU A 103 1.20 -5.66 -10.25
CA LEU A 103 1.22 -4.38 -10.95
C LEU A 103 1.21 -4.58 -12.47
N ASN A 104 0.04 -4.40 -13.06
CA ASN A 104 -0.16 -4.53 -14.49
C ASN A 104 0.69 -3.49 -15.25
N PRO A 105 1.55 -3.90 -16.20
CA PRO A 105 2.35 -2.98 -17.02
C PRO A 105 1.55 -1.90 -17.74
N GLN A 106 0.27 -2.19 -18.05
CA GLN A 106 -0.62 -1.21 -18.68
C GLN A 106 -0.93 0.00 -17.78
N TRP A 107 -0.76 -0.13 -16.47
CA TRP A 107 -0.93 0.99 -15.53
C TRP A 107 0.24 1.97 -15.56
N LYS A 108 1.26 1.69 -16.39
CA LYS A 108 2.40 2.58 -16.65
C LYS A 108 3.16 2.98 -15.40
N ASN A 109 3.28 2.07 -14.42
CA ASN A 109 4.14 2.25 -13.27
C ASN A 109 5.54 1.70 -13.58
N ALA A 110 6.54 2.56 -13.62
CA ALA A 110 7.91 2.17 -13.95
C ALA A 110 8.66 1.50 -12.79
N LEU A 111 8.12 1.52 -11.57
CA LEU A 111 8.65 0.85 -10.36
C LEU A 111 10.09 1.25 -9.99
N TYR A 112 10.48 2.50 -10.24
CA TYR A 112 11.86 2.95 -9.98
C TYR A 112 12.08 3.53 -8.59
N ILE A 113 11.04 4.09 -7.99
CA ILE A 113 11.15 4.80 -6.72
C ILE A 113 10.28 4.09 -5.70
N GLU A 114 10.87 3.79 -4.55
CA GLU A 114 10.14 3.39 -3.36
C GLU A 114 10.22 4.50 -2.33
N GLU A 115 9.10 4.81 -1.74
CA GLU A 115 9.01 5.69 -0.58
C GLU A 115 8.65 4.88 0.66
N LYS A 116 9.28 5.25 1.77
CA LYS A 116 8.95 4.78 3.11
C LYS A 116 8.02 5.79 3.76
N ILE A 117 6.86 5.31 4.18
CA ILE A 117 5.77 6.13 4.73
C ILE A 117 5.60 5.79 6.21
N ILE A 118 5.50 6.78 7.07
CA ILE A 118 5.03 6.63 8.44
C ILE A 118 3.61 7.17 8.52
N VAL A 119 2.64 6.26 8.62
CA VAL A 119 1.25 6.61 8.83
C VAL A 119 1.05 6.88 10.31
N PRO A 120 0.61 8.09 10.69
CA PRO A 120 0.47 8.45 12.10
C PRO A 120 -0.71 7.76 12.76
N LYS A 121 -0.78 7.87 14.08
CA LYS A 121 -1.93 7.46 14.89
C LYS A 121 -3.25 8.09 14.40
N ASP A 122 -4.38 7.42 14.69
CA ASP A 122 -5.75 7.85 14.41
C ASP A 122 -6.11 7.94 12.92
N ILE A 123 -5.46 7.12 12.09
CA ILE A 123 -5.77 7.00 10.66
C ILE A 123 -6.55 5.71 10.38
N ILE A 124 -7.62 5.83 9.60
CA ILE A 124 -8.40 4.69 9.14
C ILE A 124 -7.79 4.13 7.87
N LEU A 125 -7.57 2.81 7.86
CA LEU A 125 -6.99 2.06 6.76
C LEU A 125 -7.86 0.85 6.44
N ASN A 126 -7.93 0.48 5.16
CA ASN A 126 -8.52 -0.79 4.75
C ASN A 126 -7.39 -1.70 4.28
N ILE A 127 -7.29 -2.88 4.88
CA ILE A 127 -6.15 -3.79 4.70
C ILE A 127 -6.64 -5.16 4.25
N GLY A 128 -6.02 -5.68 3.22
CA GLY A 128 -6.25 -7.02 2.70
C GLY A 128 -5.02 -7.51 1.93
N VAL A 129 -5.22 -8.50 1.10
CA VAL A 129 -4.18 -9.08 0.25
C VAL A 129 -4.44 -8.70 -1.20
N VAL A 130 -3.39 -8.41 -1.95
CA VAL A 130 -3.46 -8.09 -3.39
C VAL A 130 -4.07 -9.25 -4.16
N ALA A 131 -5.09 -8.97 -4.97
CA ALA A 131 -5.68 -9.94 -5.89
C ALA A 131 -4.73 -10.28 -7.04
N PRO A 132 -4.74 -11.50 -7.57
CA PRO A 132 -4.01 -11.83 -8.78
C PRO A 132 -4.57 -11.08 -9.99
N VAL A 133 -3.71 -10.74 -10.94
CA VAL A 133 -4.08 -10.06 -12.19
C VAL A 133 -3.63 -10.88 -13.39
N LYS A 134 -4.57 -11.20 -14.29
CA LYS A 134 -4.27 -11.83 -15.57
C LYS A 134 -3.98 -10.75 -16.61
N LEU A 135 -2.81 -10.81 -17.22
CA LEU A 135 -2.39 -9.91 -18.29
C LEU A 135 -3.01 -10.33 -19.65
N LEU A 136 -3.00 -9.41 -20.60
CA LEU A 136 -3.43 -9.71 -21.98
C LEU A 136 -2.60 -10.81 -22.66
N SER A 137 -1.34 -10.96 -22.27
CA SER A 137 -0.46 -12.07 -22.69
C SER A 137 -0.88 -13.45 -22.17
N GLY A 138 -1.86 -13.50 -21.27
CA GLY A 138 -2.22 -14.73 -20.55
C GLY A 138 -1.41 -14.98 -19.28
N THR A 139 -0.33 -14.25 -19.06
CA THR A 139 0.49 -14.34 -17.83
C THR A 139 -0.33 -13.89 -16.62
N ILE A 140 -0.16 -14.58 -15.50
CA ILE A 140 -0.78 -14.21 -14.23
C ILE A 140 0.29 -13.58 -13.33
N LEU A 141 -0.01 -12.40 -12.79
CA LEU A 141 0.72 -11.81 -11.68
C LEU A 141 0.01 -12.27 -10.41
N ASP A 142 0.72 -12.99 -9.55
CA ASP A 142 0.08 -13.74 -8.45
C ASP A 142 -0.51 -12.85 -7.35
N GLY A 143 0.02 -11.65 -7.17
CA GLY A 143 -0.35 -10.81 -6.03
C GLY A 143 0.11 -11.42 -4.72
N GLY A 144 -0.70 -11.33 -3.69
CA GLY A 144 -0.46 -12.02 -2.43
C GLY A 144 0.27 -11.21 -1.36
N ALA A 145 0.85 -10.06 -1.71
CA ALA A 145 1.37 -9.13 -0.72
C ALA A 145 0.23 -8.40 0.01
N ASP A 146 0.54 -7.80 1.15
CA ASP A 146 -0.40 -6.89 1.82
C ASP A 146 -0.74 -5.70 0.93
N GLN A 147 -2.01 -5.37 0.90
CA GLN A 147 -2.53 -4.17 0.25
C GLN A 147 -3.21 -3.30 1.29
N VAL A 148 -2.68 -2.10 1.46
CA VAL A 148 -3.21 -1.10 2.37
C VAL A 148 -3.78 0.05 1.55
N LEU A 149 -5.09 0.26 1.64
CA LEU A 149 -5.74 1.42 1.06
C LEU A 149 -5.58 2.59 2.03
N LEU A 150 -4.84 3.60 1.58
CA LEU A 150 -4.63 4.86 2.29
C LEU A 150 -5.86 5.77 2.17
N PRO A 151 -6.06 6.72 3.09
CA PRO A 151 -7.11 7.73 2.98
C PRO A 151 -6.95 8.54 1.68
N GLU A 152 -8.06 9.05 1.18
CA GLU A 152 -8.01 10.01 0.07
C GLU A 152 -7.25 11.28 0.50
N ASN A 153 -6.35 11.76 -0.35
CA ASN A 153 -5.51 12.93 -0.09
C ASN A 153 -4.64 12.83 1.18
N TRP A 154 -4.08 11.64 1.44
CA TRP A 154 -3.09 11.49 2.51
C TRP A 154 -1.89 12.43 2.33
N SER A 155 -1.24 12.82 3.43
CA SER A 155 -0.21 13.86 3.42
C SER A 155 1.15 13.34 2.93
N GLU A 156 1.80 14.10 2.04
CA GLU A 156 3.20 13.86 1.65
C GLU A 156 4.16 13.93 2.85
N GLU A 157 3.79 14.63 3.92
CA GLU A 157 4.58 14.72 5.16
C GLU A 157 4.79 13.36 5.85
N TRP A 158 3.98 12.35 5.50
CA TRP A 158 4.16 11.00 6.00
C TRP A 158 5.35 10.28 5.36
N VAL A 159 5.87 10.78 4.25
CA VAL A 159 7.03 10.20 3.57
C VAL A 159 8.30 10.61 4.30
N VAL A 160 8.99 9.62 4.85
CA VAL A 160 10.21 9.84 5.65
C VAL A 160 11.49 9.49 4.90
N GLY A 161 11.38 8.90 3.71
CA GLY A 161 12.54 8.63 2.90
C GLY A 161 12.21 7.94 1.58
N TYR A 162 13.18 7.97 0.69
CA TYR A 162 13.11 7.47 -0.68
C TYR A 162 14.32 6.62 -1.01
N ARG A 163 14.16 5.69 -1.94
CA ARG A 163 15.27 4.98 -2.58
C ARG A 163 14.92 4.59 -4.02
N TYR A 164 15.93 4.25 -4.80
CA TYR A 164 15.71 3.57 -6.07
C TYR A 164 15.47 2.07 -5.86
N VAL A 165 14.54 1.52 -6.64
CA VAL A 165 14.30 0.07 -6.71
C VAL A 165 15.12 -0.49 -7.85
N THR A 166 16.03 -1.41 -7.53
CA THR A 166 16.93 -2.08 -8.48
C THR A 166 16.27 -3.26 -9.17
N SER A 167 16.89 -3.72 -10.27
CA SER A 167 16.48 -4.97 -10.91
C SER A 167 16.97 -6.20 -10.14
N GLU A 168 18.12 -6.07 -9.50
CA GLU A 168 18.73 -7.12 -8.68
C GLU A 168 18.12 -7.14 -7.28
N PRO A 169 17.94 -8.33 -6.69
CA PRO A 169 17.48 -8.45 -5.31
C PRO A 169 18.42 -7.78 -4.32
N LEU A 170 17.84 -7.20 -3.26
CA LEU A 170 18.60 -6.64 -2.16
C LEU A 170 19.27 -7.75 -1.32
N MET A 171 20.50 -7.49 -0.92
CA MET A 171 21.25 -8.39 -0.03
C MET A 171 21.13 -8.02 1.45
N SER A 172 20.54 -6.86 1.75
CA SER A 172 20.37 -6.35 3.11
C SER A 172 19.16 -5.40 3.18
N TYR A 173 18.81 -4.98 4.40
CA TYR A 173 17.76 -3.96 4.58
C TYR A 173 18.14 -2.68 3.85
N PRO A 174 17.23 -2.08 3.07
CA PRO A 174 17.53 -0.91 2.26
C PRO A 174 17.72 0.37 3.09
N GLU A 175 18.62 1.22 2.63
CA GLU A 175 18.78 2.58 3.14
C GLU A 175 17.86 3.55 2.39
N TYR A 176 17.30 4.53 3.12
CA TYR A 176 16.42 5.55 2.58
C TYR A 176 17.03 6.93 2.75
N SER A 177 17.08 7.70 1.66
CA SER A 177 17.48 9.11 1.66
C SER A 177 16.26 10.00 1.95
N LYS A 178 16.49 11.12 2.64
CA LYS A 178 15.47 12.17 2.77
C LYS A 178 15.24 12.95 1.48
N GLU A 179 16.23 12.96 0.59
CA GLU A 179 16.13 13.61 -0.70
C GLU A 179 15.30 12.74 -1.66
N LYS A 180 14.27 13.35 -2.24
CA LYS A 180 13.48 12.70 -3.29
C LYS A 180 14.39 12.46 -4.50
N PRO A 181 14.48 11.23 -5.01
CA PRO A 181 15.27 10.95 -6.18
C PRO A 181 14.75 11.75 -7.39
N ASN A 182 15.66 12.30 -8.17
CA ASN A 182 15.29 12.85 -9.47
C ASN A 182 14.65 11.73 -10.29
N GLU A 183 13.46 11.97 -10.82
CA GLU A 183 12.82 11.04 -11.73
C GLU A 183 13.77 10.81 -12.89
N ILE A 184 14.28 9.58 -13.01
CA ILE A 184 15.25 9.24 -14.07
C ILE A 184 14.52 9.41 -15.39
N ARG A 185 14.86 10.44 -16.14
CA ARG A 185 14.63 10.47 -17.57
C ARG A 185 15.55 9.42 -18.17
N LEU A 186 15.05 8.22 -18.36
CA LEU A 186 15.77 7.21 -19.15
C LEU A 186 15.97 7.80 -20.54
N LYS A 187 17.22 8.06 -20.88
CA LYS A 187 17.63 8.42 -22.24
C LYS A 187 17.51 7.20 -23.15
#